data_5cf62f279b5ac35d7b919a5cbeff3d6d
#
_entry.id   5cf62f279b5ac35d7b919a5cbeff3d6d
#
_cell.length_a   1.000
_cell.length_b   1.000
_cell.length_c   1.000
_cell.angle_alpha   90.00
_cell.angle_beta   90.00
_cell.angle_gamma   90.00
#
_symmetry.space_group_name_H-M   'P 1'
#
loop_
_entity.id
_entity.type
_entity.pdbx_description
1 polymer ?
#
loop_
_entity_poly.entity_id
_entity_poly.type
_entity_poly.pdbx_seq_one_letter_code
_entity_poly.pdbx_strand_id
1 'polypeptide(L)'
;MKKQQLIVASIGLLLLAGLYFFGNTVSAKKIQPSPQEAKPSTEKLIDTKDILQASESKLDPGQSAYVNRLKNSVVRGDVKSQQLKAFQQLTSFWRDSVPDGFLPAAYYLGESAKLENSEKSLTFAAQLFLNNLRGQYPALKTWMANQAKELFERALTVNPQNDSVRVGLGGAYIFGGSTANPQEVMQGVQQILAVARRDSTNMYAQFMLGLGGIESRQFDKAIERLTRVVQHEPAHLEAIITLAEAYDQKGDKAQAIQWYERGKKFIANPEMIKEIDRRIKALQ
;
A
#
# COMPACT_ATOMS: atom_id res chain seq x y z
N MET A 1 60.51 -10.96 -36.65
CA MET A 1 59.78 -9.88 -35.96
C MET A 1 60.63 -8.62 -35.90
N LYS A 2 60.13 -7.47 -36.35
CA LYS A 2 60.90 -6.21 -36.36
C LYS A 2 61.08 -5.77 -34.89
N LYS A 3 62.28 -5.24 -34.53
CA LYS A 3 62.61 -4.78 -33.16
C LYS A 3 61.51 -3.94 -32.50
N GLN A 4 60.77 -3.16 -33.27
CA GLN A 4 59.63 -2.36 -32.79
C GLN A 4 58.48 -3.20 -32.31
N GLN A 5 58.18 -4.38 -32.90
CA GLN A 5 57.12 -5.27 -32.46
C GLN A 5 57.44 -5.98 -31.16
N LEU A 6 58.72 -6.25 -30.92
CA LEU A 6 59.18 -6.81 -29.62
C LEU A 6 59.06 -5.79 -28.47
N ILE A 7 59.35 -4.51 -28.75
CA ILE A 7 59.23 -3.43 -27.75
C ILE A 7 57.76 -3.20 -27.36
N VAL A 8 56.86 -3.16 -28.35
CA VAL A 8 55.40 -3.01 -28.08
C VAL A 8 54.85 -4.20 -27.31
N ALA A 9 55.28 -5.42 -27.64
CA ALA A 9 54.84 -6.63 -26.94
C ALA A 9 55.36 -6.66 -25.48
N SER A 10 56.59 -6.20 -25.23
CA SER A 10 57.14 -6.13 -23.86
C SER A 10 56.47 -5.04 -23.02
N ILE A 11 56.10 -3.89 -23.60
CA ILE A 11 55.34 -2.84 -22.89
C ILE A 11 53.93 -3.33 -22.56
N GLY A 12 53.26 -4.03 -23.49
CA GLY A 12 51.95 -4.64 -23.24
C GLY A 12 51.96 -5.67 -22.11
N LEU A 13 53.00 -6.48 -22.04
CA LEU A 13 53.17 -7.50 -21.01
C LEU A 13 53.48 -6.89 -19.64
N LEU A 14 54.27 -5.80 -19.59
CA LEU A 14 54.52 -5.03 -18.37
C LEU A 14 53.27 -4.32 -17.84
N LEU A 15 52.41 -3.78 -18.73
CA LEU A 15 51.15 -3.18 -18.33
C LEU A 15 50.15 -4.23 -17.80
N LEU A 16 50.09 -5.41 -18.41
CA LEU A 16 49.28 -6.52 -17.91
C LEU A 16 49.78 -7.03 -16.57
N ALA A 17 51.09 -7.16 -16.39
CA ALA A 17 51.68 -7.53 -15.09
C ALA A 17 51.42 -6.45 -14.03
N GLY A 18 51.56 -5.16 -14.39
CA GLY A 18 51.24 -4.04 -13.51
C GLY A 18 49.76 -4.05 -13.08
N LEU A 19 48.82 -4.30 -13.98
CA LEU A 19 47.39 -4.45 -13.67
C LEU A 19 47.12 -5.68 -12.82
N TYR A 20 47.83 -6.78 -13.05
CA TYR A 20 47.64 -8.02 -12.29
C TYR A 20 48.20 -7.92 -10.84
N PHE A 21 49.33 -7.30 -10.64
CA PHE A 21 49.99 -7.21 -9.31
C PHE A 21 49.64 -5.93 -8.54
N PHE A 22 49.29 -4.84 -9.20
CA PHE A 22 49.02 -3.54 -8.57
C PHE A 22 47.61 -3.00 -8.90
N GLY A 23 46.86 -3.64 -9.77
CA GLY A 23 45.46 -3.33 -9.94
C GLY A 23 44.72 -3.71 -8.66
N ASN A 24 44.37 -2.71 -7.85
CA ASN A 24 43.38 -2.88 -6.83
C ASN A 24 42.05 -3.22 -7.53
N THR A 25 41.90 -4.48 -7.90
CA THR A 25 40.57 -5.04 -8.13
C THR A 25 39.93 -5.03 -6.76
N VAL A 26 39.23 -3.94 -6.45
CA VAL A 26 38.27 -3.94 -5.37
C VAL A 26 37.33 -5.07 -5.75
N SER A 27 37.54 -6.23 -5.16
CA SER A 27 36.51 -7.29 -5.17
C SER A 27 35.25 -6.59 -4.79
N ALA A 28 34.28 -6.56 -5.67
CA ALA A 28 32.92 -6.23 -5.27
C ALA A 28 32.67 -7.12 -4.07
N LYS A 29 32.75 -6.52 -2.88
CA LYS A 29 32.40 -7.18 -1.64
C LYS A 29 31.01 -7.68 -1.94
N LYS A 30 30.86 -8.95 -2.28
CA LYS A 30 29.57 -9.60 -2.22
C LYS A 30 29.13 -9.25 -0.83
N ILE A 31 28.17 -8.34 -0.73
CA ILE A 31 27.33 -8.23 0.43
C ILE A 31 26.67 -9.60 0.48
N GLN A 32 27.37 -10.55 1.11
CA GLN A 32 26.66 -11.68 1.66
C GLN A 32 25.70 -11.01 2.62
N PRO A 33 24.40 -11.11 2.40
CA PRO A 33 23.49 -10.86 3.50
C PRO A 33 24.01 -11.82 4.57
N SER A 34 24.64 -11.28 5.60
CA SER A 34 24.79 -11.98 6.86
C SER A 34 23.40 -12.60 7.08
N PRO A 35 23.30 -13.89 7.34
CA PRO A 35 22.11 -14.43 7.93
C PRO A 35 22.10 -13.91 9.36
N GLN A 36 21.86 -12.62 9.56
CA GLN A 36 21.11 -12.23 10.71
C GLN A 36 19.78 -12.92 10.46
N GLU A 37 19.64 -14.09 11.07
CA GLU A 37 18.35 -14.64 11.39
C GLU A 37 17.57 -13.47 11.94
N ALA A 38 16.77 -12.84 11.07
CA ALA A 38 15.70 -11.98 11.49
C ALA A 38 14.90 -12.90 12.40
N LYS A 39 15.10 -12.78 13.71
CA LYS A 39 14.20 -13.38 14.68
C LYS A 39 12.83 -13.02 14.13
N PRO A 40 11.99 -13.99 13.81
CA PRO A 40 10.63 -13.67 13.40
C PRO A 40 10.12 -12.76 14.50
N SER A 41 9.84 -11.52 14.15
CA SER A 41 9.17 -10.62 15.07
C SER A 41 7.87 -11.37 15.37
N THR A 42 7.75 -11.88 16.58
CA THR A 42 6.52 -12.44 17.11
C THR A 42 5.55 -11.28 17.37
N GLU A 43 5.32 -10.49 16.34
CA GLU A 43 4.19 -9.58 16.31
C GLU A 43 2.96 -10.48 16.32
N LYS A 44 2.28 -10.51 17.43
CA LYS A 44 1.03 -11.25 17.59
C LYS A 44 0.08 -10.80 16.50
N LEU A 45 -0.14 -11.64 15.51
CA LEU A 45 -1.13 -11.38 14.47
C LEU A 45 -2.47 -11.17 15.16
N ILE A 46 -3.14 -10.09 14.84
CA ILE A 46 -4.49 -9.82 15.33
C ILE A 46 -5.44 -10.70 14.53
N ASP A 47 -6.24 -11.48 15.24
CA ASP A 47 -7.33 -12.25 14.63
C ASP A 47 -8.59 -11.36 14.48
N THR A 48 -9.38 -11.65 13.48
CA THR A 48 -10.72 -11.05 13.27
C THR A 48 -11.58 -11.16 14.51
N LYS A 49 -11.51 -12.31 15.21
CA LYS A 49 -12.24 -12.54 16.47
C LYS A 49 -11.85 -11.53 17.54
N ASP A 50 -10.55 -11.24 17.68
CA ASP A 50 -10.05 -10.28 18.69
C ASP A 50 -10.58 -8.86 18.39
N ILE A 51 -10.60 -8.46 17.11
CA ILE A 51 -11.13 -7.15 16.68
C ILE A 51 -12.62 -7.03 16.97
N LEU A 52 -13.39 -8.04 16.59
CA LEU A 52 -14.84 -8.04 16.84
C LEU A 52 -15.15 -8.06 18.33
N GLN A 53 -14.48 -8.89 19.10
CA GLN A 53 -14.68 -8.98 20.56
C GLN A 53 -14.31 -7.66 21.26
N ALA A 54 -13.20 -7.02 20.89
CA ALA A 54 -12.80 -5.73 21.42
C ALA A 54 -13.81 -4.62 21.10
N SER A 55 -14.44 -4.67 19.92
CA SER A 55 -15.48 -3.73 19.54
C SER A 55 -16.81 -4.04 20.25
N GLU A 56 -17.20 -5.30 20.32
CA GLU A 56 -18.43 -5.76 21.00
C GLU A 56 -18.42 -5.48 22.51
N SER A 57 -17.24 -5.49 23.16
CA SER A 57 -17.12 -5.19 24.59
C SER A 57 -17.48 -3.74 24.96
N LYS A 58 -17.58 -2.85 23.97
CA LYS A 58 -17.96 -1.43 24.16
C LYS A 58 -19.47 -1.18 24.00
N LEU A 59 -20.23 -2.20 23.60
CA LEU A 59 -21.65 -2.08 23.35
C LEU A 59 -22.46 -2.11 24.63
N ASP A 60 -23.55 -1.36 24.67
CA ASP A 60 -24.55 -1.50 25.72
C ASP A 60 -25.32 -2.84 25.61
N PRO A 61 -26.08 -3.25 26.66
CA PRO A 61 -26.80 -4.53 26.63
C PRO A 61 -27.81 -4.65 25.47
N GLY A 62 -28.47 -3.55 25.07
CA GLY A 62 -29.44 -3.53 23.97
C GLY A 62 -28.74 -3.71 22.62
N GLN A 63 -27.65 -2.99 22.41
CA GLN A 63 -26.79 -3.09 21.22
C GLN A 63 -26.20 -4.50 21.10
N SER A 64 -25.69 -5.05 22.21
CA SER A 64 -25.14 -6.42 22.25
C SER A 64 -26.20 -7.46 21.88
N ALA A 65 -27.42 -7.34 22.41
CA ALA A 65 -28.54 -8.22 22.06
C ALA A 65 -28.90 -8.12 20.59
N TYR A 66 -28.88 -6.90 20.01
CA TYR A 66 -29.15 -6.68 18.58
C TYR A 66 -28.09 -7.35 17.70
N VAL A 67 -26.80 -7.11 17.96
CA VAL A 67 -25.68 -7.70 17.21
C VAL A 67 -25.73 -9.23 17.29
N ASN A 68 -25.94 -9.80 18.48
CA ASN A 68 -26.03 -11.24 18.67
C ASN A 68 -27.20 -11.86 17.90
N ARG A 69 -28.35 -11.20 17.85
CA ARG A 69 -29.49 -11.63 17.03
C ARG A 69 -29.14 -11.68 15.55
N LEU A 70 -28.45 -10.66 15.00
CA LEU A 70 -28.03 -10.63 13.61
C LEU A 70 -26.97 -11.68 13.31
N LYS A 71 -25.97 -11.86 14.18
CA LYS A 71 -24.95 -12.93 14.05
C LYS A 71 -25.59 -14.31 13.99
N ASN A 72 -26.58 -14.56 14.87
CA ASN A 72 -27.33 -15.81 14.87
C ASN A 72 -28.16 -15.99 13.58
N SER A 73 -28.67 -14.90 13.00
CA SER A 73 -29.39 -14.96 11.71
C SER A 73 -28.47 -15.32 10.56
N VAL A 74 -27.20 -14.90 10.57
CA VAL A 74 -26.19 -15.32 9.61
C VAL A 74 -25.92 -16.81 9.69
N VAL A 75 -25.73 -17.33 10.92
CA VAL A 75 -25.40 -18.76 11.15
C VAL A 75 -26.56 -19.68 10.82
N ARG A 76 -27.79 -19.28 11.12
CA ARG A 76 -29.01 -20.09 10.94
C ARG A 76 -29.68 -19.87 9.58
N GLY A 77 -29.22 -18.87 8.81
CA GLY A 77 -29.83 -18.53 7.53
C GLY A 77 -29.51 -19.58 6.46
N ASP A 78 -30.49 -20.40 6.10
CA ASP A 78 -30.37 -21.35 4.99
C ASP A 78 -30.44 -20.65 3.63
N VAL A 79 -30.93 -19.42 3.61
CA VAL A 79 -31.15 -18.63 2.40
C VAL A 79 -30.13 -17.53 2.29
N LYS A 80 -29.37 -17.53 1.20
CA LYS A 80 -28.35 -16.52 0.90
C LYS A 80 -28.83 -15.08 1.08
N SER A 81 -30.05 -14.77 0.69
CA SER A 81 -30.64 -13.43 0.83
C SER A 81 -30.83 -13.00 2.28
N GLN A 82 -31.14 -13.92 3.19
CA GLN A 82 -31.28 -13.64 4.63
C GLN A 82 -29.92 -13.37 5.26
N GLN A 83 -28.91 -14.15 4.92
CA GLN A 83 -27.53 -13.94 5.37
C GLN A 83 -27.01 -12.58 4.87
N LEU A 84 -27.24 -12.27 3.58
CA LEU A 84 -26.86 -10.98 2.98
C LEU A 84 -27.49 -9.81 3.73
N LYS A 85 -28.79 -9.89 3.99
CA LYS A 85 -29.53 -8.88 4.76
C LYS A 85 -28.96 -8.70 6.16
N ALA A 86 -28.62 -9.79 6.84
CA ALA A 86 -28.03 -9.73 8.19
C ALA A 86 -26.64 -9.07 8.18
N PHE A 87 -25.79 -9.38 7.21
CA PHE A 87 -24.50 -8.71 7.05
C PHE A 87 -24.64 -7.22 6.73
N GLN A 88 -25.58 -6.85 5.87
CA GLN A 88 -25.86 -5.44 5.56
C GLN A 88 -26.35 -4.67 6.81
N GLN A 89 -27.22 -5.29 7.61
CA GLN A 89 -27.70 -4.70 8.87
C GLN A 89 -26.57 -4.56 9.89
N LEU A 90 -25.66 -5.55 10.00
CA LEU A 90 -24.47 -5.45 10.85
C LEU A 90 -23.55 -4.33 10.38
N THR A 91 -23.31 -4.23 9.07
CA THR A 91 -22.50 -3.14 8.49
C THR A 91 -23.08 -1.78 8.85
N SER A 92 -24.38 -1.58 8.61
CA SER A 92 -25.05 -0.29 8.90
C SER A 92 -25.05 0.02 10.40
N PHE A 93 -25.33 -0.95 11.25
CA PHE A 93 -25.31 -0.76 12.71
C PHE A 93 -23.94 -0.27 13.20
N TRP A 94 -22.86 -0.95 12.80
CA TRP A 94 -21.53 -0.58 13.23
C TRP A 94 -21.07 0.77 12.67
N ARG A 95 -21.44 1.09 11.44
CA ARG A 95 -21.08 2.35 10.79
C ARG A 95 -21.85 3.54 11.38
N ASP A 96 -23.15 3.39 11.63
CA ASP A 96 -24.06 4.50 11.88
C ASP A 96 -24.39 4.68 13.37
N SER A 97 -24.26 3.62 14.18
CA SER A 97 -24.75 3.62 15.57
C SER A 97 -23.64 3.46 16.62
N VAL A 98 -22.41 3.15 16.21
CA VAL A 98 -21.31 2.89 17.15
C VAL A 98 -20.13 3.82 16.84
N PRO A 99 -19.74 4.70 17.79
CA PRO A 99 -18.49 5.45 17.65
C PRO A 99 -17.32 4.47 17.46
N ASP A 100 -16.40 4.78 16.56
CA ASP A 100 -15.25 3.92 16.21
C ASP A 100 -15.63 2.52 15.69
N GLY A 101 -16.85 2.34 15.19
CA GLY A 101 -17.34 1.07 14.64
C GLY A 101 -16.79 0.72 13.24
N PHE A 102 -15.80 1.44 12.74
CA PHE A 102 -15.25 1.26 11.38
C PHE A 102 -14.78 -0.17 11.09
N LEU A 103 -13.99 -0.77 11.98
CA LEU A 103 -13.41 -2.09 11.73
C LEU A 103 -14.46 -3.20 11.63
N PRO A 104 -15.44 -3.33 12.56
CA PRO A 104 -16.53 -4.28 12.39
C PRO A 104 -17.39 -3.97 11.17
N ALA A 105 -17.68 -2.70 10.88
CA ALA A 105 -18.45 -2.33 9.69
C ALA A 105 -17.76 -2.77 8.40
N ALA A 106 -16.46 -2.51 8.27
CA ALA A 106 -15.67 -2.91 7.12
C ALA A 106 -15.60 -4.44 6.99
N TYR A 107 -15.43 -5.16 8.10
CA TYR A 107 -15.44 -6.62 8.11
C TYR A 107 -16.78 -7.19 7.59
N TYR A 108 -17.91 -6.75 8.17
CA TYR A 108 -19.23 -7.27 7.74
C TYR A 108 -19.59 -6.84 6.31
N LEU A 109 -19.09 -5.68 5.85
CA LEU A 109 -19.18 -5.29 4.44
C LEU A 109 -18.39 -6.27 3.55
N GLY A 110 -17.19 -6.66 3.96
CA GLY A 110 -16.39 -7.67 3.27
C GLY A 110 -17.10 -9.03 3.20
N GLU A 111 -17.68 -9.51 4.29
CA GLU A 111 -18.45 -10.76 4.33
C GLU A 111 -19.69 -10.68 3.42
N SER A 112 -20.40 -9.55 3.45
CA SER A 112 -21.52 -9.28 2.53
C SER A 112 -21.07 -9.36 1.07
N ALA A 113 -19.93 -8.72 0.73
CA ALA A 113 -19.37 -8.73 -0.62
C ALA A 113 -18.95 -10.14 -1.08
N LYS A 114 -18.33 -10.92 -0.18
CA LYS A 114 -17.97 -12.32 -0.46
C LYS A 114 -19.19 -13.18 -0.74
N LEU A 115 -20.26 -12.97 0.01
CA LEU A 115 -21.51 -13.69 -0.19
C LEU A 115 -22.21 -13.28 -1.49
N GLU A 116 -22.25 -11.98 -1.80
CA GLU A 116 -22.81 -11.44 -3.05
C GLU A 116 -22.02 -11.94 -4.25
N ASN A 117 -20.69 -11.99 -4.12
CA ASN A 117 -19.73 -12.45 -5.12
C ASN A 117 -19.82 -11.68 -6.44
N SER A 118 -20.06 -10.36 -6.37
CA SER A 118 -19.97 -9.48 -7.53
C SER A 118 -18.62 -8.76 -7.54
N GLU A 119 -18.03 -8.55 -8.71
CA GLU A 119 -16.77 -7.81 -8.85
C GLU A 119 -16.86 -6.43 -8.18
N LYS A 120 -17.97 -5.73 -8.38
CA LYS A 120 -18.20 -4.38 -7.84
C LYS A 120 -18.19 -4.35 -6.32
N SER A 121 -18.96 -5.24 -5.66
CA SER A 121 -19.04 -5.27 -4.19
C SER A 121 -17.72 -5.72 -3.57
N LEU A 122 -17.05 -6.71 -4.16
CA LEU A 122 -15.74 -7.20 -3.72
C LEU A 122 -14.67 -6.09 -3.82
N THR A 123 -14.61 -5.39 -4.97
CA THR A 123 -13.67 -4.30 -5.19
C THR A 123 -13.92 -3.14 -4.23
N PHE A 124 -15.19 -2.77 -4.01
CA PHE A 124 -15.55 -1.69 -3.09
C PHE A 124 -15.12 -2.00 -1.65
N ALA A 125 -15.41 -3.21 -1.16
CA ALA A 125 -15.00 -3.63 0.18
C ALA A 125 -13.46 -3.71 0.33
N ALA A 126 -12.77 -4.25 -0.69
CA ALA A 126 -11.31 -4.30 -0.71
C ALA A 126 -10.67 -2.91 -0.67
N GLN A 127 -11.20 -1.97 -1.48
CA GLN A 127 -10.71 -0.60 -1.54
C GLN A 127 -10.91 0.14 -0.22
N LEU A 128 -12.01 -0.14 0.51
CA LEU A 128 -12.24 0.43 1.84
C LEU A 128 -11.12 0.06 2.81
N PHE A 129 -10.71 -1.20 2.83
CA PHE A 129 -9.55 -1.63 3.65
C PHE A 129 -8.25 -0.98 3.18
N LEU A 130 -7.98 -1.00 1.87
CA LEU A 130 -6.75 -0.47 1.31
C LEU A 130 -6.56 1.03 1.62
N ASN A 131 -7.61 1.84 1.45
CA ASN A 131 -7.56 3.28 1.68
C ASN A 131 -7.32 3.65 3.16
N ASN A 132 -7.61 2.73 4.08
CA ASN A 132 -7.46 2.95 5.52
C ASN A 132 -6.23 2.26 6.12
N LEU A 133 -5.31 1.71 5.30
CA LEU A 133 -4.09 1.06 5.77
C LEU A 133 -3.06 2.05 6.33
N ARG A 134 -2.96 3.24 5.73
CA ARG A 134 -1.95 4.23 6.10
C ARG A 134 -2.24 4.77 7.50
N GLY A 135 -1.21 4.88 8.32
CA GLY A 135 -1.32 5.39 9.70
C GLY A 135 -1.76 4.35 10.74
N GLN A 136 -2.06 3.12 10.34
CA GLN A 136 -2.39 2.05 11.27
C GLN A 136 -1.14 1.42 11.90
N TYR A 137 -1.26 0.94 13.13
CA TYR A 137 -0.18 0.18 13.76
C TYR A 137 0.02 -1.18 13.06
N PRO A 138 1.23 -1.77 13.10
CA PRO A 138 1.61 -2.86 12.20
C PRO A 138 0.66 -4.06 12.19
N ALA A 139 0.22 -4.55 13.35
CA ALA A 139 -0.64 -5.72 13.41
C ALA A 139 -2.03 -5.47 12.79
N LEU A 140 -2.63 -4.28 13.01
CA LEU A 140 -3.89 -3.90 12.38
C LEU A 140 -3.71 -3.69 10.86
N LYS A 141 -2.61 -3.05 10.47
CA LYS A 141 -2.25 -2.86 9.07
C LYS A 141 -2.18 -4.20 8.34
N THR A 142 -1.51 -5.20 8.93
CA THR A 142 -1.41 -6.56 8.35
C THR A 142 -2.79 -7.21 8.23
N TRP A 143 -3.63 -7.13 9.26
CA TRP A 143 -4.98 -7.68 9.21
C TRP A 143 -5.82 -7.04 8.10
N MET A 144 -5.86 -5.70 8.04
CA MET A 144 -6.62 -4.98 7.01
C MET A 144 -6.13 -5.30 5.61
N ALA A 145 -4.81 -5.40 5.41
CA ALA A 145 -4.23 -5.77 4.14
C ALA A 145 -4.61 -7.19 3.70
N ASN A 146 -4.68 -8.14 4.65
CA ASN A 146 -5.12 -9.50 4.35
C ASN A 146 -6.60 -9.52 3.95
N GLN A 147 -7.46 -8.72 4.60
CA GLN A 147 -8.84 -8.56 4.16
C GLN A 147 -8.93 -7.98 2.73
N ALA A 148 -8.15 -6.94 2.44
CA ALA A 148 -8.10 -6.34 1.11
C ALA A 148 -7.59 -7.33 0.06
N LYS A 149 -6.51 -8.07 0.33
CA LYS A 149 -5.95 -9.09 -0.58
C LYS A 149 -6.99 -10.14 -0.94
N GLU A 150 -7.63 -10.75 0.06
CA GLU A 150 -8.65 -11.78 -0.17
C GLU A 150 -9.80 -11.28 -1.07
N LEU A 151 -10.29 -10.07 -0.80
CA LEU A 151 -11.40 -9.48 -1.56
C LEU A 151 -10.98 -9.13 -3.00
N PHE A 152 -9.79 -8.55 -3.21
CA PHE A 152 -9.28 -8.28 -4.56
C PHE A 152 -9.00 -9.56 -5.34
N GLU A 153 -8.44 -10.60 -4.72
CA GLU A 153 -8.22 -11.89 -5.35
C GLU A 153 -9.52 -12.51 -5.82
N ARG A 154 -10.57 -12.49 -4.98
CA ARG A 154 -11.91 -12.93 -5.38
C ARG A 154 -12.48 -12.07 -6.52
N ALA A 155 -12.31 -10.76 -6.48
CA ALA A 155 -12.75 -9.89 -7.57
C ALA A 155 -12.05 -10.25 -8.89
N LEU A 156 -10.77 -10.61 -8.87
CA LEU A 156 -10.02 -11.08 -10.04
C LEU A 156 -10.46 -12.47 -10.52
N THR A 157 -11.01 -13.33 -9.66
CA THR A 157 -11.63 -14.58 -10.13
C THR A 157 -12.92 -14.33 -10.92
N VAL A 158 -13.66 -13.26 -10.56
CA VAL A 158 -14.87 -12.85 -11.28
C VAL A 158 -14.52 -12.11 -12.58
N ASN A 159 -13.56 -11.19 -12.54
CA ASN A 159 -13.09 -10.46 -13.71
C ASN A 159 -11.56 -10.37 -13.75
N PRO A 160 -10.88 -11.36 -14.38
CA PRO A 160 -9.42 -11.41 -14.44
C PRO A 160 -8.76 -10.27 -15.21
N GLN A 161 -9.52 -9.52 -16.00
CA GLN A 161 -8.99 -8.45 -16.86
C GLN A 161 -9.09 -7.06 -16.21
N ASN A 162 -9.63 -6.94 -15.00
CA ASN A 162 -9.76 -5.64 -14.34
C ASN A 162 -8.41 -5.14 -13.80
N ASP A 163 -7.83 -4.18 -14.49
CA ASP A 163 -6.58 -3.55 -14.12
C ASP A 163 -6.64 -2.78 -12.80
N SER A 164 -7.76 -2.10 -12.53
CA SER A 164 -7.93 -1.36 -11.27
C SER A 164 -7.90 -2.31 -10.07
N VAL A 165 -8.54 -3.47 -10.19
CA VAL A 165 -8.49 -4.52 -9.15
C VAL A 165 -7.08 -5.06 -8.98
N ARG A 166 -6.36 -5.29 -10.09
CA ARG A 166 -4.96 -5.77 -10.06
C ARG A 166 -4.03 -4.76 -9.40
N VAL A 167 -4.21 -3.46 -9.70
CA VAL A 167 -3.46 -2.37 -9.06
C VAL A 167 -3.79 -2.30 -7.56
N GLY A 168 -5.06 -2.41 -7.19
CA GLY A 168 -5.49 -2.44 -5.78
C GLY A 168 -4.88 -3.61 -5.00
N LEU A 169 -4.88 -4.80 -5.58
CA LEU A 169 -4.23 -5.98 -5.01
C LEU A 169 -2.71 -5.75 -4.82
N GLY A 170 -2.05 -5.20 -5.83
CA GLY A 170 -0.64 -4.81 -5.74
C GLY A 170 -0.38 -3.82 -4.61
N GLY A 171 -1.26 -2.83 -4.43
CA GLY A 171 -1.23 -1.90 -3.31
C GLY A 171 -1.38 -2.59 -1.96
N ALA A 172 -2.31 -3.54 -1.83
CA ALA A 172 -2.50 -4.30 -0.59
C ALA A 172 -1.25 -5.12 -0.22
N TYR A 173 -0.53 -5.65 -1.21
CA TYR A 173 0.77 -6.30 -1.00
C TYR A 173 1.86 -5.32 -0.56
N ILE A 174 1.95 -4.13 -1.19
CA ILE A 174 2.98 -3.13 -0.89
C ILE A 174 2.78 -2.57 0.52
N PHE A 175 1.57 -2.11 0.84
CA PHE A 175 1.31 -1.40 2.10
C PHE A 175 1.03 -2.34 3.27
N GLY A 176 0.55 -3.55 3.02
CA GLY A 176 0.32 -4.57 4.04
C GLY A 176 1.53 -5.46 4.28
N GLY A 177 2.48 -5.47 3.35
CA GLY A 177 3.73 -6.21 3.48
C GLY A 177 4.49 -5.69 4.70
N SER A 178 4.85 -6.60 5.62
CA SER A 178 5.74 -6.26 6.70
C SER A 178 7.17 -6.18 6.16
N THR A 179 8.04 -5.45 6.85
CA THR A 179 9.50 -5.53 6.62
C THR A 179 10.04 -6.97 6.70
N ALA A 180 9.25 -7.88 7.27
CA ALA A 180 9.56 -9.29 7.38
C ALA A 180 9.30 -10.08 6.08
N ASN A 181 8.50 -9.55 5.12
CA ASN A 181 8.23 -10.23 3.85
C ASN A 181 8.45 -9.32 2.62
N PRO A 182 9.73 -9.03 2.27
CA PRO A 182 10.04 -8.22 1.09
C PRO A 182 9.55 -8.84 -0.24
N GLN A 183 9.32 -10.14 -0.27
CA GLN A 183 8.86 -10.85 -1.48
C GLN A 183 7.41 -10.47 -1.82
N GLU A 184 6.53 -10.35 -0.82
CA GLU A 184 5.15 -9.87 -1.03
C GLU A 184 5.14 -8.44 -1.59
N VAL A 185 5.95 -7.55 -1.00
CA VAL A 185 6.08 -6.18 -1.50
C VAL A 185 6.54 -6.16 -2.95
N MET A 186 7.56 -6.97 -3.31
CA MET A 186 8.04 -7.07 -4.68
C MET A 186 6.97 -7.62 -5.62
N GLN A 187 6.20 -8.61 -5.21
CA GLN A 187 5.07 -9.15 -5.96
C GLN A 187 4.03 -8.05 -6.26
N GLY A 188 3.67 -7.26 -5.25
CA GLY A 188 2.76 -6.13 -5.43
C GLY A 188 3.27 -5.11 -6.44
N VAL A 189 4.55 -4.71 -6.31
CA VAL A 189 5.21 -3.80 -7.26
C VAL A 189 5.16 -4.35 -8.68
N GLN A 190 5.46 -5.64 -8.89
CA GLN A 190 5.46 -6.26 -10.22
C GLN A 190 4.06 -6.29 -10.84
N GLN A 191 3.02 -6.55 -10.07
CA GLN A 191 1.64 -6.51 -10.55
C GLN A 191 1.25 -5.11 -11.05
N ILE A 192 1.57 -4.05 -10.30
CA ILE A 192 1.25 -2.68 -10.69
C ILE A 192 2.11 -2.25 -11.88
N LEU A 193 3.40 -2.61 -11.92
CA LEU A 193 4.28 -2.34 -13.06
C LEU A 193 3.79 -3.01 -14.34
N ALA A 194 3.22 -4.21 -14.27
CA ALA A 194 2.67 -4.89 -15.44
C ALA A 194 1.51 -4.08 -16.05
N VAL A 195 0.64 -3.51 -15.23
CA VAL A 195 -0.43 -2.61 -15.68
C VAL A 195 0.16 -1.31 -16.26
N ALA A 196 1.05 -0.63 -15.52
CA ALA A 196 1.64 0.64 -15.95
C ALA A 196 2.49 0.54 -17.22
N ARG A 197 3.08 -0.63 -17.53
CA ARG A 197 3.84 -0.88 -18.77
C ARG A 197 2.90 -1.10 -19.97
N ARG A 198 1.76 -1.76 -19.75
CA ARG A 198 0.76 -2.00 -20.78
C ARG A 198 0.00 -0.71 -21.11
N ASP A 199 -0.35 0.05 -20.08
CA ASP A 199 -1.03 1.33 -20.17
C ASP A 199 -0.32 2.37 -19.28
N SER A 200 0.54 3.18 -19.88
CA SER A 200 1.27 4.23 -19.17
C SER A 200 0.38 5.40 -18.73
N THR A 201 -0.86 5.48 -19.25
CA THR A 201 -1.86 6.49 -18.89
C THR A 201 -2.80 6.03 -17.77
N ASN A 202 -2.61 4.82 -17.25
CA ASN A 202 -3.34 4.37 -16.07
C ASN A 202 -2.85 5.15 -14.83
N MET A 203 -3.51 6.27 -14.53
CA MET A 203 -3.11 7.18 -13.44
C MET A 203 -3.21 6.52 -12.06
N TYR A 204 -4.13 5.57 -11.88
CA TYR A 204 -4.20 4.81 -10.63
C TYR A 204 -2.94 3.95 -10.41
N ALA A 205 -2.45 3.27 -11.46
CA ALA A 205 -1.19 2.54 -11.38
C ALA A 205 0.01 3.46 -11.12
N GLN A 206 0.07 4.63 -11.78
CA GLN A 206 1.13 5.62 -11.55
C GLN A 206 1.09 6.14 -10.10
N PHE A 207 -0.09 6.45 -9.58
CA PHE A 207 -0.29 6.89 -8.20
C PHE A 207 0.18 5.86 -7.19
N MET A 208 -0.26 4.60 -7.34
CA MET A 208 0.11 3.51 -6.43
C MET A 208 1.62 3.20 -6.46
N LEU A 209 2.26 3.29 -7.63
CA LEU A 209 3.73 3.20 -7.74
C LEU A 209 4.44 4.40 -7.09
N GLY A 210 3.85 5.58 -7.16
CA GLY A 210 4.33 6.76 -6.45
C GLY A 210 4.31 6.57 -4.94
N LEU A 211 3.19 6.12 -4.40
CA LEU A 211 3.07 5.78 -2.98
C LEU A 211 4.08 4.69 -2.56
N GLY A 212 4.21 3.62 -3.34
CA GLY A 212 5.19 2.56 -3.07
C GLY A 212 6.64 3.06 -3.13
N GLY A 213 6.91 4.06 -3.97
CA GLY A 213 8.21 4.74 -4.03
C GLY A 213 8.54 5.51 -2.75
N ILE A 214 7.55 6.16 -2.13
CA ILE A 214 7.71 6.82 -0.82
C ILE A 214 8.00 5.80 0.27
N GLU A 215 7.22 4.73 0.36
CA GLU A 215 7.40 3.65 1.36
C GLU A 215 8.80 3.01 1.26
N SER A 216 9.33 2.88 0.04
CA SER A 216 10.67 2.33 -0.22
C SER A 216 11.78 3.37 -0.26
N ARG A 217 11.49 4.64 0.09
CA ARG A 217 12.42 5.78 0.05
C ARG A 217 13.04 6.06 -1.33
N GLN A 218 12.39 5.65 -2.39
CA GLN A 218 12.78 5.94 -3.76
C GLN A 218 12.12 7.25 -4.23
N PHE A 219 12.42 8.35 -3.53
CA PHE A 219 11.71 9.63 -3.66
C PHE A 219 11.72 10.20 -5.08
N ASP A 220 12.84 10.08 -5.82
CA ASP A 220 12.92 10.58 -7.20
C ASP A 220 11.91 9.85 -8.10
N LYS A 221 11.77 8.53 -7.97
CA LYS A 221 10.78 7.76 -8.73
C LYS A 221 9.36 8.07 -8.29
N ALA A 222 9.15 8.27 -6.97
CA ALA A 222 7.86 8.68 -6.46
C ALA A 222 7.42 10.03 -7.04
N ILE A 223 8.32 11.02 -7.03
CA ILE A 223 8.09 12.35 -7.59
C ILE A 223 7.76 12.26 -9.08
N GLU A 224 8.54 11.51 -9.87
CA GLU A 224 8.27 11.32 -11.30
C GLU A 224 6.86 10.78 -11.54
N ARG A 225 6.47 9.72 -10.83
CA ARG A 225 5.15 9.08 -10.95
C ARG A 225 4.01 10.00 -10.55
N LEU A 226 4.13 10.62 -9.38
CA LEU A 226 3.11 11.53 -8.84
C LEU A 226 2.98 12.81 -9.68
N THR A 227 4.10 13.34 -10.21
CA THR A 227 4.07 14.46 -11.16
C THR A 227 3.25 14.12 -12.40
N ARG A 228 3.41 12.91 -12.94
CA ARG A 228 2.61 12.44 -14.08
C ARG A 228 1.12 12.41 -13.74
N VAL A 229 0.76 11.93 -12.54
CA VAL A 229 -0.63 11.93 -12.08
C VAL A 229 -1.19 13.35 -12.02
N VAL A 230 -0.52 14.29 -11.36
CA VAL A 230 -1.02 15.66 -11.20
C VAL A 230 -0.98 16.51 -12.48
N GLN A 231 -0.20 16.09 -13.49
CA GLN A 231 -0.25 16.68 -14.83
C GLN A 231 -1.49 16.23 -15.59
N HIS A 232 -1.89 14.98 -15.43
CA HIS A 232 -3.05 14.40 -16.10
C HIS A 232 -4.36 14.73 -15.36
N GLU A 233 -4.31 14.75 -14.05
CA GLU A 233 -5.42 15.01 -13.13
C GLU A 233 -5.05 16.17 -12.19
N PRO A 234 -5.14 17.45 -12.65
CA PRO A 234 -4.62 18.61 -11.90
C PRO A 234 -5.32 18.88 -10.57
N ALA A 235 -6.51 18.33 -10.35
CA ALA A 235 -7.30 18.47 -9.13
C ALA A 235 -7.25 17.22 -8.22
N HIS A 236 -6.40 16.24 -8.54
CA HIS A 236 -6.26 15.03 -7.72
C HIS A 236 -5.57 15.37 -6.39
N LEU A 237 -6.37 15.74 -5.39
CA LEU A 237 -5.89 16.25 -4.11
C LEU A 237 -4.91 15.30 -3.43
N GLU A 238 -5.22 13.99 -3.37
CA GLU A 238 -4.36 13.01 -2.71
C GLU A 238 -2.99 12.92 -3.38
N ALA A 239 -2.93 12.93 -4.73
CA ALA A 239 -1.66 12.92 -5.45
C ALA A 239 -0.86 14.21 -5.23
N ILE A 240 -1.53 15.37 -5.15
CA ILE A 240 -0.87 16.66 -4.87
C ILE A 240 -0.24 16.64 -3.47
N ILE A 241 -0.97 16.21 -2.45
CA ILE A 241 -0.47 16.14 -1.07
C ILE A 241 0.66 15.10 -0.97
N THR A 242 0.48 13.94 -1.60
CA THR A 242 1.51 12.89 -1.61
C THR A 242 2.78 13.35 -2.33
N LEU A 243 2.66 14.16 -3.38
CA LEU A 243 3.81 14.75 -4.07
C LEU A 243 4.55 15.75 -3.17
N ALA A 244 3.82 16.56 -2.39
CA ALA A 244 4.41 17.43 -1.37
C ALA A 244 5.16 16.60 -0.31
N GLU A 245 4.58 15.51 0.18
CA GLU A 245 5.22 14.58 1.12
C GLU A 245 6.50 13.94 0.54
N ALA A 246 6.50 13.60 -0.75
CA ALA A 246 7.67 13.05 -1.41
C ALA A 246 8.83 14.05 -1.49
N TYR A 247 8.56 15.32 -1.77
CA TYR A 247 9.56 16.39 -1.75
C TYR A 247 10.06 16.68 -0.33
N ASP A 248 9.15 16.70 0.65
CA ASP A 248 9.50 16.88 2.08
C ASP A 248 10.46 15.78 2.54
N GLN A 249 10.11 14.53 2.33
CA GLN A 249 10.96 13.39 2.73
C GLN A 249 12.28 13.31 1.94
N LYS A 250 12.33 13.85 0.72
CA LYS A 250 13.57 14.04 -0.04
C LYS A 250 14.44 15.16 0.52
N GLY A 251 13.88 16.07 1.34
CA GLY A 251 14.55 17.24 1.89
C GLY A 251 14.44 18.48 1.01
N ASP A 252 13.67 18.46 -0.08
CA ASP A 252 13.40 19.63 -0.92
C ASP A 252 12.21 20.42 -0.36
N LYS A 253 12.50 21.16 0.72
CA LYS A 253 11.50 21.94 1.46
C LYS A 253 10.78 22.98 0.58
N ALA A 254 11.50 23.61 -0.36
CA ALA A 254 10.91 24.64 -1.22
C ALA A 254 9.81 24.07 -2.12
N GLN A 255 10.08 22.91 -2.76
CA GLN A 255 9.08 22.22 -3.56
C GLN A 255 7.95 21.67 -2.71
N ALA A 256 8.25 21.09 -1.53
CA ALA A 256 7.22 20.60 -0.62
C ALA A 256 6.21 21.69 -0.25
N ILE A 257 6.68 22.87 0.14
CA ILE A 257 5.83 24.02 0.46
C ILE A 257 4.93 24.42 -0.73
N GLN A 258 5.52 24.50 -1.93
CA GLN A 258 4.75 24.88 -3.13
C GLN A 258 3.61 23.87 -3.42
N TRP A 259 3.87 22.57 -3.27
CA TRP A 259 2.86 21.55 -3.51
C TRP A 259 1.80 21.51 -2.40
N TYR A 260 2.17 21.70 -1.13
CA TYR A 260 1.20 21.85 -0.04
C TYR A 260 0.28 23.05 -0.26
N GLU A 261 0.82 24.23 -0.63
CA GLU A 261 0.03 25.41 -0.95
C GLU A 261 -0.91 25.20 -2.14
N ARG A 262 -0.46 24.45 -3.15
CA ARG A 262 -1.32 24.05 -4.25
C ARG A 262 -2.46 23.14 -3.77
N GLY A 263 -2.18 22.18 -2.91
CA GLY A 263 -3.18 21.24 -2.36
C GLY A 263 -4.26 21.96 -1.56
N LYS A 264 -3.91 22.96 -0.77
CA LYS A 264 -4.86 23.75 0.02
C LYS A 264 -6.01 24.32 -0.81
N LYS A 265 -5.79 24.63 -2.08
CA LYS A 265 -6.83 25.18 -2.98
C LYS A 265 -7.97 24.21 -3.26
N PHE A 266 -7.76 22.92 -3.04
CA PHE A 266 -8.74 21.85 -3.27
C PHE A 266 -9.35 21.30 -1.98
N ILE A 267 -8.99 21.84 -0.81
CA ILE A 267 -9.45 21.38 0.49
C ILE A 267 -10.57 22.28 0.99
N ALA A 268 -11.73 21.67 1.25
CA ALA A 268 -12.87 22.37 1.87
C ALA A 268 -12.86 22.26 3.42
N ASN A 269 -12.18 21.26 3.99
CA ASN A 269 -12.17 21.04 5.44
C ASN A 269 -11.16 21.94 6.14
N PRO A 270 -11.60 22.85 7.05
CA PRO A 270 -10.72 23.78 7.74
C PRO A 270 -9.64 23.13 8.63
N GLU A 271 -9.96 21.97 9.23
CA GLU A 271 -9.00 21.27 10.09
C GLU A 271 -7.86 20.65 9.25
N MET A 272 -8.18 20.18 8.05
CA MET A 272 -7.17 19.68 7.12
C MET A 272 -6.27 20.83 6.61
N ILE A 273 -6.84 22.02 6.37
CA ILE A 273 -6.06 23.22 6.03
C ILE A 273 -5.09 23.56 7.17
N LYS A 274 -5.55 23.61 8.41
CA LYS A 274 -4.70 23.87 9.59
C LYS A 274 -3.56 22.85 9.73
N GLU A 275 -3.82 21.58 9.42
CA GLU A 275 -2.78 20.56 9.46
C GLU A 275 -1.70 20.83 8.41
N ILE A 276 -2.11 21.18 7.19
CA ILE A 276 -1.15 21.52 6.13
C ILE A 276 -0.38 22.80 6.48
N ASP A 277 -1.02 23.81 7.04
CA ASP A 277 -0.35 25.04 7.49
C ASP A 277 0.70 24.75 8.58
N ARG A 278 0.42 23.81 9.50
CA ARG A 278 1.41 23.34 10.48
C ARG A 278 2.61 22.69 9.81
N ARG A 279 2.39 21.84 8.80
CA ARG A 279 3.48 21.20 8.04
C ARG A 279 4.31 22.23 7.28
N ILE A 280 3.67 23.18 6.59
CA ILE A 280 4.37 24.27 5.88
C ILE A 280 5.24 25.06 6.85
N LYS A 281 4.69 25.43 8.03
CA LYS A 281 5.44 26.18 9.06
C LYS A 281 6.65 25.39 9.59
N ALA A 282 6.53 24.09 9.70
CA ALA A 282 7.65 23.22 10.15
C ALA A 282 8.77 23.11 9.11
N LEU A 283 8.50 23.42 7.84
CA LEU A 283 9.48 23.38 6.74
C LEU A 283 10.21 24.71 6.54
N GLN A 284 9.67 25.81 7.04
CA GLN A 284 10.28 27.16 7.02
C GLN A 284 11.39 27.27 8.04
#